data_936d773186dd16f1eadfa431a66e5b68
#
_entry.id   936d773186dd16f1eadfa431a66e5b68
#
_cell.length_a   1.000
_cell.length_b   1.000
_cell.length_c   1.000
_cell.angle_alpha   90.00
_cell.angle_beta   90.00
_cell.angle_gamma   90.00
#
_symmetry.space_group_name_H-M   'P 1'
#
loop_
_entity.id
_entity.type
_entity.pdbx_description
1 polymer ?
#
loop_
_entity_poly.entity_id
_entity_poly.type
_entity_poly.pdbx_seq_one_letter_code
_entity_poly.pdbx_strand_id
1 'polypeptide(L)'
;MVTTTLTDSAALAMGATAHILIIEDEALFARAVEKRLKKLGYECALAGTLSEGFEKARALQPDLILLDLRLPDGDGLDQLGALTQINSERPTPVIVMTAFGEVADAVRAMKQGATDYLKKPIDLEEMVVTVNATLRTATLQQQLERSREREARSSDSLVMIGESLPMVELRQQIIQLGRLTQPGAPGPTVLIQGETGAGKDVVARLLHQASANKNSPFVHVDCAALPRDLIEAELFGHEKGAYTSAMQARSGLLEAAEDGTLFLDEIGELPLDLQAKLLTVIERRRLRRVGSVREREIPARFVAASNRNLHQMVEDGQFRSDLYFRLNVLTLTLAPLRARGDDILLLTQHYAQQTARRYHLPAPSFAPDTLNALQAYSWPGNVRELKHLTERAVLLSGGAPLGVNDFSLGDPLTVLAVLGSDPKTDPKEGPISLGDAEKTMIQEALLVCEGNISEAARRLGITRMTLRYRMEKHRIRLESAED
;
A
#
# COMPACT_ATOMS: atom_id res chain seq x y z
N MET A 1 -43.23 14.52 -14.91
CA MET A 1 -42.36 13.83 -15.87
C MET A 1 -40.93 14.26 -15.58
N VAL A 2 -40.25 13.62 -14.64
CA VAL A 2 -38.77 13.51 -14.50
C VAL A 2 -38.54 12.65 -13.24
N THR A 3 -38.59 11.34 -13.39
CA THR A 3 -38.16 10.38 -12.35
C THR A 3 -37.97 9.00 -13.00
N THR A 4 -37.00 8.87 -13.90
CA THR A 4 -36.62 7.54 -14.40
C THR A 4 -35.24 7.65 -15.06
N THR A 5 -34.14 7.76 -14.31
CA THR A 5 -32.78 7.61 -14.88
C THR A 5 -31.67 7.35 -13.81
N LEU A 6 -31.98 6.94 -12.58
CA LEU A 6 -30.94 6.67 -11.58
C LEU A 6 -30.71 5.18 -11.24
N THR A 7 -31.53 4.28 -11.77
CA THR A 7 -31.47 2.83 -11.47
C THR A 7 -30.69 2.00 -12.51
N ASP A 8 -30.46 2.51 -13.72
CA ASP A 8 -29.76 1.72 -14.76
C ASP A 8 -28.24 1.80 -14.76
N SER A 9 -27.65 2.77 -14.03
CA SER A 9 -26.19 2.98 -14.05
C SER A 9 -25.41 2.12 -13.05
N ALA A 10 -26.06 1.50 -12.07
CA ALA A 10 -25.39 0.70 -11.04
C ALA A 10 -25.15 -0.77 -11.45
N ALA A 11 -25.94 -1.30 -12.38
CA ALA A 11 -25.83 -2.70 -12.84
C ALA A 11 -24.68 -2.91 -13.86
N LEU A 12 -24.21 -1.86 -14.50
CA LEU A 12 -23.16 -1.91 -15.55
C LEU A 12 -21.71 -1.91 -15.03
N ALA A 13 -21.49 -1.80 -13.72
CA ALA A 13 -20.16 -1.72 -13.13
C ALA A 13 -19.63 -3.04 -12.56
N MET A 14 -20.42 -4.15 -12.60
CA MET A 14 -19.97 -5.46 -12.09
C MET A 14 -19.65 -6.38 -13.26
N GLY A 15 -18.38 -6.57 -13.54
CA GLY A 15 -17.85 -7.39 -14.64
C GLY A 15 -18.02 -8.91 -14.48
N ALA A 16 -18.86 -9.42 -13.58
CA ALA A 16 -19.26 -10.82 -13.48
C ALA A 16 -20.74 -10.87 -13.09
N THR A 17 -21.56 -11.63 -13.82
CA THR A 17 -22.97 -11.92 -13.50
C THR A 17 -23.03 -12.69 -12.18
N ALA A 18 -23.64 -12.11 -11.13
CA ALA A 18 -23.81 -12.81 -9.86
C ALA A 18 -24.88 -13.91 -9.97
N HIS A 19 -24.60 -15.07 -9.36
CA HIS A 19 -25.49 -16.23 -9.30
C HIS A 19 -26.35 -16.18 -8.04
N ILE A 20 -27.67 -16.19 -8.19
CA ILE A 20 -28.63 -16.15 -7.08
C ILE A 20 -29.43 -17.47 -7.07
N LEU A 21 -29.43 -18.16 -5.95
CA LEU A 21 -30.27 -19.34 -5.72
C LEU A 21 -31.53 -18.92 -4.97
N ILE A 22 -32.70 -19.28 -5.50
CA ILE A 22 -34.00 -19.00 -4.91
C ILE A 22 -34.60 -20.33 -4.47
N ILE A 23 -34.80 -20.51 -3.15
CA ILE A 23 -35.39 -21.68 -2.54
C ILE A 23 -36.79 -21.30 -2.05
N GLU A 24 -37.81 -21.70 -2.80
CA GLU A 24 -39.21 -21.29 -2.61
C GLU A 24 -40.12 -22.35 -3.23
N ASP A 25 -41.10 -22.83 -2.50
CA ASP A 25 -42.04 -23.88 -2.98
C ASP A 25 -43.16 -23.33 -3.83
N GLU A 26 -43.53 -22.04 -3.67
CA GLU A 26 -44.54 -21.40 -4.50
C GLU A 26 -43.97 -21.03 -5.89
N ALA A 27 -44.18 -21.93 -6.85
CA ALA A 27 -43.57 -21.85 -8.18
C ALA A 27 -43.93 -20.54 -8.95
N LEU A 28 -45.11 -19.95 -8.74
CA LEU A 28 -45.50 -18.69 -9.37
C LEU A 28 -44.70 -17.51 -8.82
N PHE A 29 -44.54 -17.46 -7.51
CA PHE A 29 -43.73 -16.42 -6.82
C PHE A 29 -42.26 -16.57 -7.18
N ALA A 30 -41.69 -17.78 -7.07
CA ALA A 30 -40.30 -18.05 -7.44
C ALA A 30 -39.96 -17.58 -8.86
N ARG A 31 -40.85 -17.84 -9.85
CA ARG A 31 -40.68 -17.38 -11.23
C ARG A 31 -40.81 -15.87 -11.37
N ALA A 32 -41.68 -15.20 -10.59
CA ALA A 32 -41.78 -13.75 -10.59
C ALA A 32 -40.49 -13.07 -10.09
N VAL A 33 -39.91 -13.61 -9.00
CA VAL A 33 -38.62 -13.18 -8.44
C VAL A 33 -37.50 -13.42 -9.45
N GLU A 34 -37.39 -14.62 -10.00
CA GLU A 34 -36.41 -14.96 -11.04
C GLU A 34 -36.47 -14.00 -12.23
N LYS A 35 -37.68 -13.77 -12.77
CA LYS A 35 -37.89 -12.85 -13.93
C LYS A 35 -37.44 -11.43 -13.61
N ARG A 36 -37.68 -10.94 -12.38
CA ARG A 36 -37.29 -9.59 -11.95
C ARG A 36 -35.77 -9.48 -11.83
N LEU A 37 -35.09 -10.48 -11.20
CA LEU A 37 -33.65 -10.51 -11.03
C LEU A 37 -32.90 -10.71 -12.36
N LYS A 38 -33.41 -11.59 -13.24
CA LYS A 38 -32.84 -11.77 -14.60
C LYS A 38 -32.89 -10.51 -15.45
N LYS A 39 -33.96 -9.68 -15.33
CA LYS A 39 -34.01 -8.37 -16.00
C LYS A 39 -32.91 -7.39 -15.54
N LEU A 40 -32.36 -7.61 -14.36
CA LEU A 40 -31.26 -6.81 -13.80
C LEU A 40 -29.87 -7.42 -14.11
N GLY A 41 -29.81 -8.51 -14.88
CA GLY A 41 -28.57 -9.13 -15.31
C GLY A 41 -28.05 -10.23 -14.38
N TYR A 42 -28.82 -10.66 -13.37
CA TYR A 42 -28.43 -11.76 -12.49
C TYR A 42 -28.75 -13.13 -13.10
N GLU A 43 -27.91 -14.12 -12.85
CA GLU A 43 -28.22 -15.52 -13.14
C GLU A 43 -28.94 -16.17 -11.95
N CYS A 44 -30.10 -16.80 -12.22
CA CYS A 44 -30.94 -17.32 -11.15
C CYS A 44 -31.18 -18.81 -11.34
N ALA A 45 -31.09 -19.56 -10.24
CA ALA A 45 -31.53 -20.96 -10.15
C ALA A 45 -32.67 -21.05 -9.14
N LEU A 46 -33.66 -21.93 -9.44
CA LEU A 46 -34.83 -22.16 -8.59
C LEU A 46 -34.73 -23.54 -7.95
N ALA A 47 -35.14 -23.64 -6.67
CA ALA A 47 -35.33 -24.89 -5.95
C ALA A 47 -36.67 -24.86 -5.20
N GLY A 48 -37.46 -25.89 -5.26
CA GLY A 48 -38.76 -25.99 -4.58
C GLY A 48 -38.69 -26.65 -3.20
N THR A 49 -37.55 -27.19 -2.83
CA THR A 49 -37.32 -27.89 -1.55
C THR A 49 -35.94 -27.57 -1.00
N LEU A 50 -35.70 -27.79 0.29
CA LEU A 50 -34.38 -27.67 0.92
C LEU A 50 -33.37 -28.64 0.31
N SER A 51 -33.77 -29.88 0.07
CA SER A 51 -32.92 -30.92 -0.52
C SER A 51 -32.40 -30.50 -1.89
N GLU A 52 -33.29 -30.03 -2.78
CA GLU A 52 -32.92 -29.48 -4.08
C GLU A 52 -32.06 -28.19 -3.96
N GLY A 53 -32.39 -27.37 -2.98
CA GLY A 53 -31.62 -26.17 -2.64
C GLY A 53 -30.16 -26.46 -2.29
N PHE A 54 -29.94 -27.47 -1.43
CA PHE A 54 -28.58 -27.89 -1.06
C PHE A 54 -27.80 -28.50 -2.23
N GLU A 55 -28.44 -29.33 -3.07
CA GLU A 55 -27.79 -29.86 -4.28
C GLU A 55 -27.34 -28.74 -5.22
N LYS A 56 -28.24 -27.82 -5.50
CA LYS A 56 -27.93 -26.65 -6.38
C LYS A 56 -26.92 -25.70 -5.76
N ALA A 57 -27.01 -25.45 -4.46
CA ALA A 57 -26.05 -24.59 -3.77
C ALA A 57 -24.62 -25.16 -3.82
N ARG A 58 -24.46 -26.50 -3.66
CA ARG A 58 -23.16 -27.17 -3.80
C ARG A 58 -22.61 -27.14 -5.23
N ALA A 59 -23.49 -27.33 -6.23
CA ALA A 59 -23.10 -27.38 -7.63
C ALA A 59 -22.77 -26.00 -8.20
N LEU A 60 -23.54 -24.97 -7.84
CA LEU A 60 -23.47 -23.63 -8.45
C LEU A 60 -22.64 -22.65 -7.62
N GLN A 61 -22.43 -22.93 -6.31
CA GLN A 61 -21.77 -22.01 -5.36
C GLN A 61 -22.29 -20.57 -5.50
N PRO A 62 -23.59 -20.32 -5.22
CA PRO A 62 -24.23 -19.05 -5.50
C PRO A 62 -23.62 -17.91 -4.69
N ASP A 63 -23.67 -16.70 -5.23
CA ASP A 63 -23.24 -15.46 -4.57
C ASP A 63 -24.25 -14.97 -3.53
N LEU A 64 -25.51 -15.41 -3.63
CA LEU A 64 -26.60 -15.09 -2.71
C LEU A 64 -27.65 -16.19 -2.75
N ILE A 65 -28.25 -16.47 -1.58
CA ILE A 65 -29.41 -17.38 -1.47
C ILE A 65 -30.61 -16.57 -0.96
N LEU A 66 -31.76 -16.67 -1.65
CA LEU A 66 -33.06 -16.26 -1.16
C LEU A 66 -33.75 -17.51 -0.62
N LEU A 67 -34.08 -17.56 0.67
CA LEU A 67 -34.58 -18.74 1.36
C LEU A 67 -35.95 -18.50 1.97
N ASP A 68 -36.97 -19.26 1.54
CA ASP A 68 -38.21 -19.35 2.30
C ASP A 68 -38.01 -20.19 3.57
N LEU A 69 -38.58 -19.74 4.65
CA LEU A 69 -38.53 -20.47 5.93
C LEU A 69 -39.42 -21.73 5.93
N ARG A 70 -40.58 -21.69 5.23
CA ARG A 70 -41.56 -22.78 5.22
C ARG A 70 -41.50 -23.51 3.91
N LEU A 71 -40.78 -24.66 3.91
CA LEU A 71 -40.64 -25.51 2.76
C LEU A 71 -41.25 -26.90 3.03
N PRO A 72 -41.71 -27.60 2.00
CA PRO A 72 -42.45 -28.88 2.17
C PRO A 72 -41.60 -29.99 2.84
N ASP A 73 -40.28 -29.89 2.79
CA ASP A 73 -39.33 -30.87 3.34
C ASP A 73 -38.62 -30.39 4.62
N GLY A 74 -39.01 -29.23 5.19
CA GLY A 74 -38.45 -28.78 6.48
C GLY A 74 -38.54 -27.30 6.74
N ASP A 75 -38.05 -26.87 7.93
CA ASP A 75 -37.92 -25.47 8.30
C ASP A 75 -36.57 -24.91 7.78
N GLY A 76 -36.65 -23.89 6.95
CA GLY A 76 -35.45 -23.21 6.40
C GLY A 76 -34.56 -22.61 7.49
N LEU A 77 -35.14 -22.25 8.62
CA LEU A 77 -34.41 -21.68 9.75
C LEU A 77 -33.40 -22.68 10.35
N ASP A 78 -33.79 -23.93 10.47
CA ASP A 78 -32.93 -24.98 11.04
C ASP A 78 -31.72 -25.31 10.12
N GLN A 79 -31.85 -25.02 8.83
CA GLN A 79 -30.85 -25.30 7.83
C GLN A 79 -30.00 -24.06 7.43
N LEU A 80 -30.32 -22.90 7.97
CA LEU A 80 -29.70 -21.63 7.62
C LEU A 80 -28.18 -21.66 7.80
N GLY A 81 -27.70 -22.19 8.94
CA GLY A 81 -26.26 -22.28 9.22
C GLY A 81 -25.51 -23.15 8.22
N ALA A 82 -26.13 -24.26 7.79
CA ALA A 82 -25.53 -25.15 6.80
C ALA A 82 -25.51 -24.52 5.40
N LEU A 83 -26.55 -23.76 5.02
CA LEU A 83 -26.60 -23.04 3.75
C LEU A 83 -25.59 -21.89 3.71
N THR A 84 -25.41 -21.17 4.81
CA THR A 84 -24.41 -20.10 4.91
C THR A 84 -22.98 -20.64 4.75
N GLN A 85 -22.71 -21.86 5.23
CA GLN A 85 -21.38 -22.49 5.17
C GLN A 85 -21.23 -23.45 3.97
N ILE A 86 -22.11 -23.39 2.99
CA ILE A 86 -22.10 -24.30 1.83
C ILE A 86 -20.83 -24.16 0.99
N ASN A 87 -20.30 -22.96 0.91
CA ASN A 87 -19.02 -22.68 0.27
C ASN A 87 -17.92 -22.74 1.33
N SER A 88 -16.97 -23.67 1.16
CA SER A 88 -15.83 -23.85 2.08
C SER A 88 -14.85 -22.68 2.11
N GLU A 89 -14.82 -21.86 1.05
CA GLU A 89 -13.91 -20.72 0.95
C GLU A 89 -14.49 -19.45 1.57
N ARG A 90 -15.84 -19.31 1.59
CA ARG A 90 -16.51 -18.10 2.11
C ARG A 90 -17.94 -18.38 2.58
N PRO A 91 -18.45 -17.69 3.61
CA PRO A 91 -19.87 -17.74 3.94
C PRO A 91 -20.71 -17.18 2.79
N THR A 92 -21.72 -17.95 2.34
CA THR A 92 -22.68 -17.48 1.34
C THR A 92 -23.76 -16.63 2.02
N PRO A 93 -23.98 -15.37 1.62
CA PRO A 93 -25.02 -14.54 2.20
C PRO A 93 -26.40 -15.14 1.92
N VAL A 94 -27.25 -15.20 2.96
CA VAL A 94 -28.62 -15.72 2.89
C VAL A 94 -29.60 -14.63 3.30
N ILE A 95 -30.54 -14.29 2.43
CA ILE A 95 -31.70 -13.45 2.72
C ILE A 95 -32.91 -14.36 2.95
N VAL A 96 -33.50 -14.24 4.11
CA VAL A 96 -34.64 -15.06 4.51
C VAL A 96 -35.96 -14.38 4.12
N MET A 97 -36.88 -15.14 3.56
CA MET A 97 -38.25 -14.71 3.22
C MET A 97 -39.23 -15.26 4.28
N THR A 98 -39.94 -14.39 5.00
CA THR A 98 -40.80 -14.79 6.15
C THR A 98 -42.24 -14.31 5.98
N ALA A 99 -43.21 -15.08 6.45
CA ALA A 99 -44.62 -14.75 6.43
C ALA A 99 -44.99 -13.64 7.44
N PHE A 100 -46.16 -13.06 7.26
CA PHE A 100 -46.71 -11.96 8.06
C PHE A 100 -46.97 -12.40 9.53
N GLY A 101 -46.32 -11.75 10.51
CA GLY A 101 -46.69 -11.84 11.93
C GLY A 101 -45.58 -12.24 12.91
N GLU A 102 -44.46 -12.77 12.43
CA GLU A 102 -43.41 -13.32 13.30
C GLU A 102 -42.11 -12.49 13.26
N VAL A 103 -42.12 -11.32 13.93
CA VAL A 103 -40.89 -10.57 14.22
C VAL A 103 -39.87 -11.46 14.97
N ALA A 104 -40.39 -12.46 15.71
CA ALA A 104 -39.56 -13.43 16.40
C ALA A 104 -38.73 -14.31 15.44
N ASP A 105 -39.26 -14.71 14.28
CA ASP A 105 -38.55 -15.54 13.29
C ASP A 105 -37.48 -14.71 12.55
N ALA A 106 -37.75 -13.47 12.21
CA ALA A 106 -36.75 -12.57 11.66
C ALA A 106 -35.57 -12.35 12.63
N VAL A 107 -35.86 -12.13 13.92
CA VAL A 107 -34.82 -12.01 14.95
C VAL A 107 -34.04 -13.31 15.15
N ARG A 108 -34.73 -14.48 15.09
CA ARG A 108 -34.07 -15.81 15.16
C ARG A 108 -33.18 -16.04 13.95
N ALA A 109 -33.67 -15.73 12.74
CA ALA A 109 -32.89 -15.84 11.50
C ALA A 109 -31.61 -15.01 11.56
N MET A 110 -31.69 -13.74 11.99
CA MET A 110 -30.51 -12.88 12.15
C MET A 110 -29.51 -13.42 13.17
N LYS A 111 -29.98 -13.99 14.29
CA LYS A 111 -29.13 -14.63 15.31
C LYS A 111 -28.48 -15.91 14.80
N GLN A 112 -29.09 -16.61 13.85
CA GLN A 112 -28.58 -17.85 13.24
C GLN A 112 -27.73 -17.61 11.99
N GLY A 113 -27.46 -16.35 11.63
CA GLY A 113 -26.52 -16.01 10.58
C GLY A 113 -27.16 -15.60 9.25
N ALA A 114 -28.46 -15.29 9.20
CA ALA A 114 -29.04 -14.63 8.04
C ALA A 114 -28.40 -13.24 7.84
N THR A 115 -28.14 -12.89 6.59
CA THR A 115 -27.57 -11.60 6.26
C THR A 115 -28.62 -10.51 6.29
N ASP A 116 -29.85 -10.83 5.86
CA ASP A 116 -31.01 -9.93 5.91
C ASP A 116 -32.31 -10.74 5.83
N TYR A 117 -33.48 -10.10 5.92
CA TYR A 117 -34.77 -10.73 5.77
C TYR A 117 -35.75 -9.89 4.96
N LEU A 118 -36.71 -10.55 4.28
CA LEU A 118 -37.81 -9.96 3.54
C LEU A 118 -39.13 -10.46 4.05
N LYS A 119 -40.07 -9.55 4.27
CA LYS A 119 -41.39 -9.89 4.79
C LYS A 119 -42.37 -10.15 3.65
N LYS A 120 -43.08 -11.32 3.67
CA LYS A 120 -44.17 -11.61 2.75
C LYS A 120 -45.48 -10.84 3.15
N PRO A 121 -46.24 -10.25 2.23
CA PRO A 121 -46.01 -10.24 0.78
C PRO A 121 -44.82 -9.33 0.38
N ILE A 122 -43.91 -9.87 -0.42
CA ILE A 122 -42.66 -9.21 -0.78
C ILE A 122 -42.90 -8.22 -1.89
N ASP A 123 -42.53 -6.96 -1.66
CA ASP A 123 -42.38 -5.97 -2.73
C ASP A 123 -41.11 -6.28 -3.55
N LEU A 124 -41.27 -6.52 -4.84
CA LEU A 124 -40.16 -6.85 -5.74
C LEU A 124 -39.12 -5.73 -5.85
N GLU A 125 -39.49 -4.46 -5.63
CA GLU A 125 -38.55 -3.33 -5.63
C GLU A 125 -37.73 -3.32 -4.33
N GLU A 126 -38.37 -3.53 -3.17
CA GLU A 126 -37.69 -3.68 -1.88
C GLU A 126 -36.69 -4.85 -1.91
N MET A 127 -37.12 -6.00 -2.47
CA MET A 127 -36.27 -7.18 -2.66
C MET A 127 -35.01 -6.83 -3.48
N VAL A 128 -35.17 -6.12 -4.59
CA VAL A 128 -34.05 -5.72 -5.44
C VAL A 128 -33.07 -4.82 -4.69
N VAL A 129 -33.54 -3.87 -3.88
CA VAL A 129 -32.70 -3.00 -3.06
C VAL A 129 -31.90 -3.84 -2.04
N THR A 130 -32.56 -4.77 -1.35
CA THR A 130 -31.92 -5.65 -0.35
C THR A 130 -30.90 -6.59 -1.00
N VAL A 131 -31.22 -7.22 -2.13
CA VAL A 131 -30.30 -8.07 -2.90
C VAL A 131 -29.05 -7.29 -3.33
N ASN A 132 -29.24 -6.09 -3.91
CA ASN A 132 -28.14 -5.24 -4.34
C ASN A 132 -27.25 -4.82 -3.17
N ALA A 133 -27.83 -4.43 -2.04
CA ALA A 133 -27.09 -4.01 -0.85
C ALA A 133 -26.25 -5.19 -0.27
N THR A 134 -26.85 -6.38 -0.19
CA THR A 134 -26.20 -7.60 0.30
C THR A 134 -25.05 -8.03 -0.60
N LEU A 135 -25.25 -8.10 -1.92
CA LEU A 135 -24.19 -8.46 -2.89
C LEU A 135 -23.06 -7.44 -2.89
N ARG A 136 -23.38 -6.14 -2.80
CA ARG A 136 -22.36 -5.08 -2.73
C ARG A 136 -21.51 -5.21 -1.46
N THR A 137 -22.13 -5.45 -0.31
CA THR A 137 -21.42 -5.64 0.96
C THR A 137 -20.52 -6.87 0.91
N ALA A 138 -21.01 -8.01 0.39
CA ALA A 138 -20.22 -9.23 0.22
C ALA A 138 -19.03 -9.01 -0.73
N THR A 139 -19.21 -8.30 -1.84
CA THR A 139 -18.13 -7.97 -2.79
C THR A 139 -17.07 -7.08 -2.15
N LEU A 140 -17.48 -6.05 -1.40
CA LEU A 140 -16.54 -5.16 -0.71
C LEU A 140 -15.75 -5.91 0.37
N GLN A 141 -16.39 -6.78 1.14
CA GLN A 141 -15.71 -7.65 2.11
C GLN A 141 -14.68 -8.56 1.42
N GLN A 142 -15.06 -9.19 0.31
CA GLN A 142 -14.15 -10.04 -0.46
C GLN A 142 -12.96 -9.27 -1.04
N GLN A 143 -13.18 -8.05 -1.53
CA GLN A 143 -12.08 -7.20 -2.00
C GLN A 143 -11.13 -6.83 -0.87
N LEU A 144 -11.66 -6.53 0.32
CA LEU A 144 -10.89 -6.22 1.51
C LEU A 144 -10.08 -7.44 1.99
N GLU A 145 -10.70 -8.62 2.04
CA GLU A 145 -10.03 -9.88 2.40
C GLU A 145 -8.92 -10.23 1.41
N ARG A 146 -9.19 -10.15 0.11
CA ARG A 146 -8.16 -10.35 -0.94
C ARG A 146 -7.02 -9.33 -0.85
N SER A 147 -7.32 -8.09 -0.50
CA SER A 147 -6.29 -7.07 -0.27
C SER A 147 -5.45 -7.44 0.95
N ARG A 148 -6.08 -7.80 2.06
CA ARG A 148 -5.42 -8.27 3.29
C ARG A 148 -4.58 -9.54 3.04
N GLU A 149 -5.09 -10.51 2.29
CA GLU A 149 -4.33 -11.70 1.92
C GLU A 149 -3.13 -11.42 1.01
N ARG A 150 -3.28 -10.48 0.06
CA ARG A 150 -2.13 -10.03 -0.77
C ARG A 150 -1.08 -9.35 0.07
N GLU A 151 -1.48 -8.51 1.00
CA GLU A 151 -0.59 -7.87 1.96
C GLU A 151 0.06 -8.91 2.89
N ALA A 152 -0.69 -9.87 3.40
CA ALA A 152 -0.16 -10.97 4.21
C ALA A 152 0.81 -11.86 3.41
N ARG A 153 0.49 -12.25 2.18
CA ARG A 153 1.40 -13.02 1.31
C ARG A 153 2.67 -12.24 0.93
N SER A 154 2.56 -10.94 0.73
CA SER A 154 3.76 -10.08 0.57
C SER A 154 4.57 -9.98 1.85
N SER A 155 3.93 -10.13 3.00
CA SER A 155 4.56 -10.16 4.32
C SER A 155 5.19 -11.52 4.67
N ASP A 156 4.58 -12.63 4.25
CA ASP A 156 5.16 -13.99 4.47
C ASP A 156 6.48 -14.22 3.72
N SER A 157 6.73 -13.44 2.66
CA SER A 157 8.00 -13.44 1.93
C SER A 157 9.03 -12.43 2.50
N LEU A 158 8.67 -11.72 3.58
CA LEU A 158 9.51 -10.67 4.15
C LEU A 158 10.62 -11.31 5.01
N VAL A 159 11.78 -11.49 4.42
CA VAL A 159 12.96 -12.04 5.10
C VAL A 159 13.97 -10.92 5.33
N MET A 160 14.37 -10.74 6.59
CA MET A 160 15.51 -9.89 6.91
C MET A 160 16.80 -10.65 6.57
N ILE A 161 17.39 -10.31 5.42
CA ILE A 161 18.64 -10.88 4.95
C ILE A 161 19.80 -10.18 5.66
N GLY A 162 20.74 -10.97 6.16
CA GLY A 162 21.96 -10.51 6.81
C GLY A 162 22.38 -11.45 7.95
N GLU A 163 23.65 -11.72 8.03
CA GLU A 163 24.29 -12.57 9.05
C GLU A 163 25.32 -11.80 9.90
N SER A 164 25.55 -10.52 9.56
CA SER A 164 26.43 -9.66 10.34
C SER A 164 25.92 -9.51 11.77
N LEU A 165 26.82 -9.31 12.71
CA LEU A 165 26.51 -9.20 14.15
C LEU A 165 25.41 -8.16 14.42
N PRO A 166 25.45 -6.92 13.85
CA PRO A 166 24.39 -5.94 14.06
C PRO A 166 23.02 -6.41 13.59
N MET A 167 22.95 -7.22 12.50
CA MET A 167 21.68 -7.72 11.97
C MET A 167 21.15 -8.90 12.79
N VAL A 168 22.01 -9.74 13.33
CA VAL A 168 21.63 -10.83 14.24
C VAL A 168 21.07 -10.26 15.55
N GLU A 169 21.74 -9.29 16.15
CA GLU A 169 21.29 -8.60 17.37
C GLU A 169 19.95 -7.90 17.14
N LEU A 170 19.81 -7.16 16.04
CA LEU A 170 18.57 -6.50 15.69
C LEU A 170 17.41 -7.49 15.55
N ARG A 171 17.64 -8.64 14.89
CA ARG A 171 16.64 -9.71 14.75
C ARG A 171 16.19 -10.26 16.11
N GLN A 172 17.12 -10.47 17.03
CA GLN A 172 16.81 -10.91 18.39
C GLN A 172 15.98 -9.86 19.14
N GLN A 173 16.34 -8.58 19.03
CA GLN A 173 15.56 -7.48 19.62
C GLN A 173 14.13 -7.41 19.05
N ILE A 174 13.97 -7.56 17.73
CA ILE A 174 12.63 -7.57 17.09
C ILE A 174 11.77 -8.69 17.67
N ILE A 175 12.30 -9.92 17.79
CA ILE A 175 11.57 -11.06 18.35
C ILE A 175 11.20 -10.80 19.82
N GLN A 176 12.14 -10.29 20.61
CA GLN A 176 11.90 -9.96 22.00
C GLN A 176 10.80 -8.90 22.17
N LEU A 177 10.88 -7.81 21.41
CA LEU A 177 9.89 -6.72 21.45
C LEU A 177 8.52 -7.13 20.88
N GLY A 178 8.50 -8.05 19.90
CA GLY A 178 7.26 -8.62 19.40
C GLY A 178 6.48 -9.38 20.49
N ARG A 179 7.18 -10.16 21.30
CA ARG A 179 6.59 -10.95 22.39
C ARG A 179 6.02 -10.10 23.55
N LEU A 180 6.39 -8.82 23.66
CA LEU A 180 5.82 -7.92 24.66
C LEU A 180 4.39 -7.50 24.36
N THR A 181 3.90 -7.75 23.13
CA THR A 181 2.51 -7.45 22.75
C THR A 181 1.61 -8.58 23.23
N GLN A 182 0.57 -8.25 23.98
CA GLN A 182 -0.45 -9.20 24.43
C GLN A 182 -1.75 -9.00 23.62
N PRO A 183 -2.55 -10.06 23.39
CA PRO A 183 -3.85 -9.92 22.76
C PRO A 183 -4.73 -8.93 23.51
N GLY A 184 -5.34 -7.99 22.79
CA GLY A 184 -6.24 -6.97 23.36
C GLY A 184 -5.55 -5.83 24.13
N ALA A 185 -4.21 -5.80 24.21
CA ALA A 185 -3.46 -4.69 24.78
C ALA A 185 -2.51 -4.07 23.75
N PRO A 186 -2.43 -2.73 23.66
CA PRO A 186 -1.48 -2.08 22.77
C PRO A 186 -0.06 -2.37 23.20
N GLY A 187 0.78 -2.83 22.28
CA GLY A 187 2.21 -3.01 22.52
C GLY A 187 2.94 -1.68 22.80
N PRO A 188 4.16 -1.74 23.36
CA PRO A 188 4.95 -0.55 23.60
C PRO A 188 5.31 0.17 22.30
N THR A 189 5.43 1.51 22.38
CA THR A 189 5.91 2.33 21.27
C THR A 189 7.37 2.00 20.97
N VAL A 190 7.70 1.88 19.67
CA VAL A 190 9.06 1.59 19.21
C VAL A 190 9.51 2.65 18.21
N LEU A 191 10.71 3.19 18.42
CA LEU A 191 11.38 4.09 17.48
C LEU A 191 12.42 3.30 16.69
N ILE A 192 12.37 3.37 15.36
CA ILE A 192 13.32 2.76 14.45
C ILE A 192 14.22 3.85 13.88
N GLN A 193 15.52 3.81 14.17
CA GLN A 193 16.49 4.76 13.66
C GLN A 193 17.42 4.10 12.63
N GLY A 194 17.72 4.83 11.56
CA GLY A 194 18.65 4.35 10.53
C GLY A 194 18.59 5.21 9.28
N GLU A 195 19.67 5.16 8.51
CA GLU A 195 19.79 5.93 7.27
C GLU A 195 18.68 5.60 6.27
N THR A 196 18.47 6.52 5.32
CA THR A 196 17.54 6.29 4.21
C THR A 196 17.93 5.03 3.44
N GLY A 197 16.93 4.20 3.11
CA GLY A 197 17.16 2.96 2.37
C GLY A 197 17.78 1.81 3.17
N ALA A 198 17.99 1.95 4.50
CA ALA A 198 18.57 0.90 5.34
C ALA A 198 17.62 -0.30 5.60
N GLY A 199 16.30 -0.13 5.38
CA GLY A 199 15.28 -1.17 5.55
C GLY A 199 14.41 -1.00 6.80
N LYS A 200 14.15 0.24 7.24
CA LYS A 200 13.31 0.55 8.42
C LYS A 200 11.89 -0.03 8.30
N ASP A 201 11.30 0.01 7.10
CA ASP A 201 10.00 -0.58 6.79
C ASP A 201 9.97 -2.10 6.98
N VAL A 202 11.04 -2.81 6.58
CA VAL A 202 11.19 -4.25 6.80
C VAL A 202 11.20 -4.57 8.30
N VAL A 203 11.92 -3.78 9.10
CA VAL A 203 11.96 -3.95 10.57
C VAL A 203 10.60 -3.72 11.20
N ALA A 204 9.86 -2.69 10.77
CA ALA A 204 8.52 -2.39 11.29
C ALA A 204 7.54 -3.54 10.99
N ARG A 205 7.56 -4.09 9.77
CA ARG A 205 6.74 -5.24 9.38
C ARG A 205 7.11 -6.51 10.14
N LEU A 206 8.39 -6.80 10.32
CA LEU A 206 8.85 -7.96 11.11
C LEU A 206 8.46 -7.84 12.57
N LEU A 207 8.51 -6.62 13.13
CA LEU A 207 8.05 -6.35 14.48
C LEU A 207 6.55 -6.60 14.64
N HIS A 208 5.75 -6.25 13.63
CA HIS A 208 4.33 -6.57 13.56
C HIS A 208 4.08 -8.08 13.46
N GLN A 209 4.78 -8.78 12.57
CA GLN A 209 4.68 -10.24 12.41
C GLN A 209 5.07 -11.02 13.68
N ALA A 210 6.04 -10.50 14.45
CA ALA A 210 6.45 -11.09 15.71
C ALA A 210 5.46 -10.82 16.87
N SER A 211 4.45 -9.97 16.67
CA SER A 211 3.49 -9.58 17.69
C SER A 211 2.30 -10.54 17.80
N ALA A 212 1.57 -10.48 18.92
CA ALA A 212 0.32 -11.22 19.09
C ALA A 212 -0.76 -10.80 18.08
N ASN A 213 -0.72 -9.54 17.62
CA ASN A 213 -1.71 -8.94 16.71
C ASN A 213 -1.25 -8.99 15.24
N LYS A 214 -0.45 -9.97 14.85
CA LYS A 214 0.09 -10.14 13.48
C LYS A 214 -0.98 -10.26 12.38
N ASN A 215 -2.19 -10.67 12.73
CA ASN A 215 -3.32 -10.80 11.81
C ASN A 215 -4.17 -9.52 11.71
N SER A 216 -3.91 -8.55 12.58
CA SER A 216 -4.58 -7.24 12.58
C SER A 216 -3.93 -6.30 11.55
N PRO A 217 -4.55 -5.16 11.19
CA PRO A 217 -4.02 -4.28 10.17
C PRO A 217 -2.61 -3.75 10.47
N PHE A 218 -1.75 -3.70 9.44
CA PHE A 218 -0.51 -2.96 9.43
C PHE A 218 -0.69 -1.71 8.56
N VAL A 219 -0.85 -0.55 9.19
CA VAL A 219 -1.05 0.72 8.47
C VAL A 219 0.27 1.47 8.40
N HIS A 220 0.79 1.64 7.17
CA HIS A 220 2.00 2.41 6.88
C HIS A 220 1.64 3.83 6.47
N VAL A 221 2.23 4.80 7.14
CA VAL A 221 2.07 6.24 6.86
C VAL A 221 3.45 6.82 6.58
N ASP A 222 3.67 7.26 5.37
CA ASP A 222 4.84 8.05 4.99
C ASP A 222 4.54 9.53 5.24
N CYS A 223 5.11 10.09 6.32
CA CYS A 223 4.88 11.47 6.72
C CYS A 223 5.49 12.48 5.75
N ALA A 224 6.47 12.09 4.93
CA ALA A 224 7.09 12.93 3.93
C ALA A 224 6.27 13.01 2.62
N ALA A 225 5.54 11.95 2.29
CA ALA A 225 4.78 11.86 1.04
C ALA A 225 3.42 12.59 1.09
N LEU A 226 2.87 12.82 2.28
CA LEU A 226 1.58 13.46 2.43
C LEU A 226 1.68 14.99 2.27
N PRO A 227 0.82 15.61 1.43
CA PRO A 227 0.75 17.06 1.33
C PRO A 227 0.42 17.69 2.69
N ARG A 228 1.11 18.80 3.06
CA ARG A 228 0.96 19.47 4.36
C ARG A 228 -0.49 19.83 4.69
N ASP A 229 -1.26 20.25 3.70
CA ASP A 229 -2.66 20.67 3.88
C ASP A 229 -3.62 19.49 4.08
N LEU A 230 -3.21 18.27 3.70
CA LEU A 230 -4.05 17.06 3.77
C LEU A 230 -3.62 16.08 4.86
N ILE A 231 -2.37 16.17 5.33
CA ILE A 231 -1.80 15.21 6.28
C ILE A 231 -2.63 15.11 7.56
N GLU A 232 -3.19 16.21 8.04
CA GLU A 232 -4.06 16.20 9.22
C GLU A 232 -5.34 15.40 8.96
N ALA A 233 -6.02 15.68 7.86
CA ALA A 233 -7.27 15.00 7.50
C ALA A 233 -7.07 13.51 7.18
N GLU A 234 -5.93 13.14 6.56
CA GLU A 234 -5.59 11.75 6.28
C GLU A 234 -5.21 10.99 7.57
N LEU A 235 -4.43 11.58 8.47
CA LEU A 235 -4.04 10.94 9.74
C LEU A 235 -5.21 10.80 10.70
N PHE A 236 -5.91 11.92 11.00
CA PHE A 236 -6.89 12.00 12.07
C PHE A 236 -8.33 11.76 11.59
N GLY A 237 -8.57 11.82 10.26
CA GLY A 237 -9.91 11.79 9.69
C GLY A 237 -10.67 13.11 9.88
N HIS A 238 -11.80 13.25 9.21
CA HIS A 238 -12.63 14.44 9.29
C HIS A 238 -14.13 14.13 9.27
N GLU A 239 -14.92 15.00 9.88
CA GLU A 239 -16.37 14.98 9.76
C GLU A 239 -16.82 15.85 8.58
N LYS A 240 -18.04 15.63 8.11
CA LYS A 240 -18.63 16.43 7.03
C LYS A 240 -18.65 17.92 7.42
N GLY A 241 -18.11 18.78 6.55
CA GLY A 241 -18.05 20.22 6.77
C GLY A 241 -16.86 20.69 7.63
N ALA A 242 -15.92 19.84 7.96
CA ALA A 242 -14.72 20.21 8.73
C ALA A 242 -13.84 21.27 8.00
N TYR A 243 -13.88 21.30 6.67
CA TYR A 243 -13.26 22.30 5.81
C TYR A 243 -14.07 22.40 4.51
N THR A 244 -13.81 23.43 3.69
CA THR A 244 -14.63 23.81 2.52
C THR A 244 -14.89 22.69 1.52
N SER A 245 -13.97 21.73 1.36
CA SER A 245 -14.12 20.58 0.44
C SER A 245 -14.52 19.27 1.14
N ALA A 246 -14.79 19.26 2.45
CA ALA A 246 -15.19 18.08 3.21
C ALA A 246 -16.68 17.72 2.97
N MET A 247 -16.99 17.16 1.80
CA MET A 247 -18.38 16.80 1.41
C MET A 247 -18.91 15.60 2.20
N GLN A 248 -18.06 14.69 2.67
CA GLN A 248 -18.42 13.49 3.41
C GLN A 248 -17.47 13.30 4.60
N ALA A 249 -17.93 12.61 5.65
CA ALA A 249 -17.05 12.21 6.75
C ALA A 249 -16.13 11.06 6.30
N ARG A 250 -14.85 11.10 6.72
CA ARG A 250 -13.87 10.05 6.40
C ARG A 250 -13.08 9.68 7.65
N SER A 251 -12.90 8.37 7.89
CA SER A 251 -12.00 7.85 8.92
C SER A 251 -10.54 8.10 8.55
N GLY A 252 -9.71 8.40 9.54
CA GLY A 252 -8.27 8.60 9.35
C GLY A 252 -7.47 7.31 9.43
N LEU A 253 -6.19 7.40 9.02
CA LEU A 253 -5.25 6.27 9.04
C LEU A 253 -4.99 5.76 10.47
N LEU A 254 -5.07 6.62 11.48
CA LEU A 254 -4.99 6.25 12.90
C LEU A 254 -6.14 5.31 13.32
N GLU A 255 -7.36 5.56 12.84
CA GLU A 255 -8.51 4.67 13.10
C GLU A 255 -8.40 3.35 12.31
N ALA A 256 -7.86 3.41 11.08
CA ALA A 256 -7.73 2.25 10.21
C ALA A 256 -6.73 1.19 10.73
N ALA A 257 -5.86 1.56 11.66
CA ALA A 257 -4.92 0.63 12.28
C ALA A 257 -5.59 -0.32 13.30
N GLU A 258 -6.83 -0.04 13.70
CA GLU A 258 -7.61 -0.84 14.65
C GLU A 258 -6.78 -1.24 15.89
N ASP A 259 -6.66 -2.54 16.20
CA ASP A 259 -5.80 -3.12 17.25
C ASP A 259 -4.44 -3.61 16.72
N GLY A 260 -4.12 -3.31 15.46
CA GLY A 260 -2.91 -3.70 14.77
C GLY A 260 -1.71 -2.80 15.05
N THR A 261 -0.99 -2.45 13.99
CA THR A 261 0.21 -1.60 14.07
C THR A 261 0.09 -0.39 13.15
N LEU A 262 0.30 0.80 13.70
CA LEU A 262 0.49 2.02 12.95
C LEU A 262 1.98 2.30 12.81
N PHE A 263 2.49 2.28 11.60
CA PHE A 263 3.87 2.60 11.28
C PHE A 263 3.97 4.00 10.67
N LEU A 264 4.60 4.92 11.40
CA LEU A 264 4.85 6.31 11.01
C LEU A 264 6.28 6.43 10.48
N ASP A 265 6.45 6.39 9.17
CA ASP A 265 7.76 6.54 8.54
C ASP A 265 8.11 8.02 8.36
N GLU A 266 9.39 8.34 8.49
CA GLU A 266 9.95 9.69 8.43
C GLU A 266 9.21 10.68 9.35
N ILE A 267 9.02 10.29 10.63
CA ILE A 267 8.28 11.07 11.64
C ILE A 267 8.84 12.49 11.84
N GLY A 268 10.13 12.70 11.55
CA GLY A 268 10.78 14.00 11.62
C GLY A 268 10.26 15.03 10.62
N GLU A 269 9.52 14.60 9.56
CA GLU A 269 8.92 15.50 8.58
C GLU A 269 7.56 16.04 9.02
N LEU A 270 7.01 15.54 10.14
CA LEU A 270 5.70 15.95 10.63
C LEU A 270 5.74 17.41 11.15
N PRO A 271 4.81 18.30 10.75
CA PRO A 271 4.70 19.65 11.27
C PRO A 271 4.51 19.71 12.79
N LEU A 272 5.05 20.74 13.47
CA LEU A 272 5.03 20.86 14.94
C LEU A 272 3.63 20.85 15.56
N ASP A 273 2.64 21.42 14.89
CA ASP A 273 1.24 21.44 15.31
C ASP A 273 0.64 20.01 15.31
N LEU A 274 0.99 19.19 14.32
CA LEU A 274 0.56 17.79 14.22
C LEU A 274 1.33 16.91 15.17
N GLN A 275 2.59 17.23 15.49
CA GLN A 275 3.34 16.53 16.54
C GLN A 275 2.62 16.65 17.91
N ALA A 276 2.05 17.82 18.23
CA ALA A 276 1.29 18.03 19.48
C ALA A 276 -0.01 17.18 19.51
N LYS A 277 -0.71 17.08 18.37
CA LYS A 277 -1.90 16.23 18.25
C LYS A 277 -1.56 14.76 18.37
N LEU A 278 -0.49 14.32 17.70
CA LEU A 278 -0.01 12.95 17.76
C LEU A 278 0.42 12.54 19.17
N LEU A 279 1.11 13.42 19.90
CA LEU A 279 1.46 13.20 21.31
C LEU A 279 0.21 12.88 22.13
N THR A 280 -0.85 13.69 21.98
CA THR A 280 -2.12 13.47 22.70
C THR A 280 -2.71 12.09 22.39
N VAL A 281 -2.64 11.64 21.13
CA VAL A 281 -3.14 10.30 20.73
C VAL A 281 -2.28 9.18 21.34
N ILE A 282 -0.96 9.31 21.30
CA ILE A 282 -0.04 8.29 21.86
C ILE A 282 -0.23 8.16 23.37
N GLU A 283 -0.42 9.27 24.10
CA GLU A 283 -0.58 9.28 25.54
C GLU A 283 -1.94 8.80 25.99
N ARG A 284 -3.01 9.36 25.41
CA ARG A 284 -4.39 9.12 25.85
C ARG A 284 -5.04 7.93 25.17
N ARG A 285 -4.42 7.41 24.09
CA ARG A 285 -5.02 6.37 23.26
C ARG A 285 -6.40 6.75 22.73
N ARG A 286 -6.62 8.04 22.51
CA ARG A 286 -7.87 8.61 22.01
C ARG A 286 -7.61 9.66 20.96
N LEU A 287 -8.47 9.68 19.98
CA LEU A 287 -8.43 10.53 18.81
C LEU A 287 -9.74 11.31 18.69
N ARG A 288 -9.66 12.53 18.17
CA ARG A 288 -10.81 13.30 17.67
C ARG A 288 -10.59 13.59 16.19
N ARG A 289 -11.60 13.32 15.36
CA ARG A 289 -11.58 13.73 13.95
C ARG A 289 -11.61 15.26 13.85
N VAL A 290 -11.06 15.77 12.75
CA VAL A 290 -11.16 17.21 12.44
C VAL A 290 -12.63 17.60 12.32
N GLY A 291 -13.04 18.65 13.05
CA GLY A 291 -14.46 19.08 13.13
C GLY A 291 -15.35 18.28 14.08
N SER A 292 -14.81 17.32 14.87
CA SER A 292 -15.57 16.50 15.83
C SER A 292 -15.17 16.78 17.26
N VAL A 293 -16.15 16.69 18.17
CA VAL A 293 -15.94 16.68 19.63
C VAL A 293 -15.89 15.26 20.21
N ARG A 294 -16.25 14.24 19.41
CA ARG A 294 -16.33 12.85 19.83
C ARG A 294 -14.94 12.21 19.87
N GLU A 295 -14.59 11.63 21.01
CA GLU A 295 -13.37 10.83 21.16
C GLU A 295 -13.59 9.38 20.72
N ARG A 296 -12.55 8.80 20.10
CA ARG A 296 -12.49 7.40 19.64
C ARG A 296 -11.24 6.76 20.20
N GLU A 297 -11.32 5.52 20.65
CA GLU A 297 -10.17 4.79 21.15
C GLU A 297 -9.29 4.28 20.02
N ILE A 298 -7.96 4.31 20.22
CA ILE A 298 -6.95 3.83 19.29
C ILE A 298 -6.10 2.78 20.00
N PRO A 299 -6.47 1.51 19.94
CA PRO A 299 -5.72 0.42 20.58
C PRO A 299 -4.46 0.00 19.79
N ALA A 300 -4.19 0.57 18.63
CA ALA A 300 -3.06 0.24 17.79
C ALA A 300 -1.71 0.41 18.49
N ARG A 301 -0.74 -0.43 18.15
CA ARG A 301 0.68 -0.23 18.50
C ARG A 301 1.28 0.86 17.62
N PHE A 302 2.02 1.80 18.21
CA PHE A 302 2.74 2.83 17.47
C PHE A 302 4.19 2.40 17.22
N VAL A 303 4.61 2.46 15.96
CA VAL A 303 5.99 2.27 15.53
C VAL A 303 6.36 3.50 14.71
N ALA A 304 7.39 4.23 15.10
CA ALA A 304 7.88 5.41 14.38
C ALA A 304 9.25 5.13 13.77
N ALA A 305 9.55 5.71 12.62
CA ALA A 305 10.88 5.64 12.02
C ALA A 305 11.40 7.02 11.62
N SER A 306 12.72 7.19 11.68
CA SER A 306 13.39 8.41 11.23
C SER A 306 14.78 8.09 10.68
N ASN A 307 15.17 8.79 9.62
CA ASN A 307 16.53 8.86 9.11
C ASN A 307 17.30 10.06 9.70
N ARG A 308 16.60 11.00 10.35
CA ARG A 308 17.17 12.18 10.99
C ARG A 308 17.48 11.92 12.46
N ASN A 309 18.42 12.64 13.00
CA ASN A 309 18.67 12.67 14.43
C ASN A 309 17.58 13.49 15.14
N LEU A 310 16.55 12.80 15.67
CA LEU A 310 15.45 13.48 16.36
C LEU A 310 15.89 14.26 17.59
N HIS A 311 16.97 13.83 18.28
CA HIS A 311 17.54 14.56 19.43
C HIS A 311 18.06 15.92 18.99
N GLN A 312 18.85 15.98 17.90
CA GLN A 312 19.32 17.24 17.33
C GLN A 312 18.15 18.14 16.88
N MET A 313 17.10 17.55 16.26
CA MET A 313 15.92 18.29 15.87
C MET A 313 15.16 18.89 17.06
N VAL A 314 15.21 18.27 18.24
CA VAL A 314 14.67 18.86 19.47
C VAL A 314 15.48 20.07 19.89
N GLU A 315 16.81 20.01 19.85
CA GLU A 315 17.69 21.12 20.16
C GLU A 315 17.45 22.31 19.19
N ASP A 316 17.25 22.01 17.91
CA ASP A 316 16.98 23.00 16.85
C ASP A 316 15.53 23.51 16.84
N GLY A 317 14.67 23.05 17.77
CA GLY A 317 13.25 23.44 17.85
C GLY A 317 12.38 22.92 16.70
N GLN A 318 12.85 21.96 15.90
CA GLN A 318 12.12 21.36 14.77
C GLN A 318 11.29 20.14 15.18
N PHE A 319 11.56 19.58 16.35
CA PHE A 319 10.81 18.46 16.92
C PHE A 319 10.51 18.72 18.40
N ARG A 320 9.31 18.31 18.86
CA ARG A 320 8.91 18.54 20.25
C ARG A 320 9.61 17.53 21.18
N SER A 321 10.18 18.03 22.26
CA SER A 321 10.85 17.20 23.27
C SER A 321 9.92 16.19 23.93
N ASP A 322 8.68 16.60 24.23
CA ASP A 322 7.66 15.72 24.85
C ASP A 322 7.29 14.53 23.95
N LEU A 323 7.09 14.76 22.66
CA LEU A 323 6.84 13.69 21.68
C LEU A 323 8.07 12.78 21.55
N TYR A 324 9.29 13.36 21.48
CA TYR A 324 10.51 12.58 21.40
C TYR A 324 10.65 11.58 22.55
N PHE A 325 10.49 12.01 23.80
CA PHE A 325 10.55 11.12 24.96
C PHE A 325 9.45 10.06 24.96
N ARG A 326 8.28 10.36 24.40
CA ARG A 326 7.19 9.39 24.30
C ARG A 326 7.39 8.35 23.20
N LEU A 327 8.11 8.70 22.11
CA LEU A 327 8.48 7.77 21.04
C LEU A 327 9.72 6.96 21.39
N ASN A 328 10.70 7.58 22.05
CA ASN A 328 12.01 6.99 22.37
C ASN A 328 12.01 6.14 23.66
N VAL A 329 10.96 5.32 23.83
CA VAL A 329 10.86 4.35 24.95
C VAL A 329 11.68 3.11 24.65
N LEU A 330 11.53 2.58 23.44
CA LEU A 330 12.29 1.42 22.94
C LEU A 330 12.83 1.78 21.56
N THR A 331 14.15 1.71 21.39
CA THR A 331 14.80 2.08 20.13
C THR A 331 15.45 0.89 19.47
N LEU A 332 15.18 0.72 18.18
CA LEU A 332 15.86 -0.20 17.27
C LEU A 332 16.74 0.61 16.31
N THR A 333 18.03 0.35 16.30
CA THR A 333 18.97 1.06 15.41
C THR A 333 19.43 0.13 14.30
N LEU A 334 19.21 0.55 13.04
CA LEU A 334 19.70 -0.14 11.87
C LEU A 334 21.08 0.37 11.51
N ALA A 335 22.04 -0.53 11.48
CA ALA A 335 23.37 -0.23 10.96
C ALA A 335 23.29 0.12 9.46
N PRO A 336 24.04 1.11 8.97
CA PRO A 336 24.15 1.38 7.53
C PRO A 336 24.79 0.19 6.81
N LEU A 337 24.50 0.02 5.52
CA LEU A 337 24.92 -1.14 4.74
C LEU A 337 26.45 -1.33 4.75
N ARG A 338 27.22 -0.26 4.69
CA ARG A 338 28.70 -0.27 4.78
C ARG A 338 29.24 -0.85 6.09
N ALA A 339 28.43 -0.88 7.14
CA ALA A 339 28.80 -1.48 8.44
C ALA A 339 28.32 -2.93 8.61
N ARG A 340 27.75 -3.54 7.56
CA ARG A 340 27.23 -4.91 7.60
C ARG A 340 28.15 -5.95 6.93
N GLY A 341 29.33 -5.55 6.45
CA GLY A 341 30.35 -6.47 5.90
C GLY A 341 29.80 -7.34 4.78
N ASP A 342 29.86 -8.66 4.95
CA ASP A 342 29.47 -9.65 3.94
C ASP A 342 28.00 -9.69 3.61
N ASP A 343 27.13 -9.03 4.38
CA ASP A 343 25.72 -8.89 4.07
C ASP A 343 25.49 -8.18 2.72
N ILE A 344 26.44 -7.33 2.31
CA ILE A 344 26.43 -6.68 0.98
C ILE A 344 26.34 -7.73 -0.13
N LEU A 345 27.18 -8.76 -0.02
CA LEU A 345 27.25 -9.83 -1.03
C LEU A 345 26.00 -10.72 -0.98
N LEU A 346 25.53 -11.05 0.24
CA LEU A 346 24.30 -11.84 0.42
C LEU A 346 23.10 -11.14 -0.19
N LEU A 347 22.96 -9.83 0.08
CA LEU A 347 21.87 -9.01 -0.49
C LEU A 347 21.99 -8.88 -2.00
N THR A 348 23.20 -8.68 -2.53
CA THR A 348 23.44 -8.60 -3.97
C THR A 348 23.02 -9.89 -4.66
N GLN A 349 23.46 -11.04 -4.17
CA GLN A 349 23.09 -12.35 -4.71
C GLN A 349 21.59 -12.60 -4.64
N HIS A 350 20.97 -12.25 -3.50
CA HIS A 350 19.52 -12.40 -3.34
C HIS A 350 18.74 -11.58 -4.38
N TYR A 351 19.04 -10.28 -4.52
CA TYR A 351 18.34 -9.41 -5.46
C TYR A 351 18.64 -9.79 -6.92
N ALA A 352 19.86 -10.21 -7.23
CA ALA A 352 20.21 -10.68 -8.56
C ALA A 352 19.41 -11.94 -8.94
N GLN A 353 19.32 -12.92 -8.04
CA GLN A 353 18.52 -14.14 -8.25
C GLN A 353 17.02 -13.82 -8.33
N GLN A 354 16.52 -12.94 -7.47
CA GLN A 354 15.11 -12.52 -7.48
C GLN A 354 14.76 -11.85 -8.83
N THR A 355 15.62 -10.97 -9.32
CA THR A 355 15.45 -10.30 -10.62
C THR A 355 15.49 -11.30 -11.76
N ALA A 356 16.49 -12.18 -11.80
CA ALA A 356 16.60 -13.20 -12.83
C ALA A 356 15.35 -14.10 -12.89
N ARG A 357 14.84 -14.57 -11.74
CA ARG A 357 13.60 -15.36 -11.68
C ARG A 357 12.39 -14.57 -12.17
N ARG A 358 12.26 -13.29 -11.78
CA ARG A 358 11.13 -12.44 -12.16
C ARG A 358 11.03 -12.20 -13.66
N TYR A 359 12.18 -12.06 -14.32
CA TYR A 359 12.27 -11.78 -15.75
C TYR A 359 12.67 -13.00 -16.60
N HIS A 360 12.67 -14.20 -16.00
CA HIS A 360 13.04 -15.46 -16.68
C HIS A 360 14.41 -15.44 -17.35
N LEU A 361 15.38 -14.76 -16.69
CA LEU A 361 16.76 -14.67 -17.15
C LEU A 361 17.62 -15.82 -16.60
N PRO A 362 18.78 -16.12 -17.20
CA PRO A 362 19.74 -17.08 -16.66
C PRO A 362 20.19 -16.71 -15.24
N ALA A 363 20.66 -17.71 -14.49
CA ALA A 363 21.22 -17.48 -13.15
C ALA A 363 22.40 -16.50 -13.23
N PRO A 364 22.38 -15.38 -12.46
CA PRO A 364 23.43 -14.38 -12.53
C PRO A 364 24.73 -14.93 -11.94
N SER A 365 25.84 -14.63 -12.60
CA SER A 365 27.20 -14.86 -12.11
C SER A 365 27.92 -13.51 -11.98
N PHE A 366 28.92 -13.43 -11.12
CA PHE A 366 29.67 -12.21 -10.84
C PHE A 366 31.14 -12.41 -11.20
N ALA A 367 31.76 -11.42 -11.83
CA ALA A 367 33.21 -11.39 -12.00
C ALA A 367 33.91 -11.24 -10.64
N PRO A 368 35.08 -11.84 -10.42
CA PRO A 368 35.77 -11.79 -9.11
C PRO A 368 35.98 -10.38 -8.58
N ASP A 369 36.39 -9.44 -9.44
CA ASP A 369 36.67 -8.06 -9.05
C ASP A 369 35.40 -7.29 -8.63
N THR A 370 34.24 -7.71 -9.14
CA THR A 370 32.95 -7.07 -8.84
C THR A 370 32.59 -7.20 -7.35
N LEU A 371 32.78 -8.37 -6.79
CA LEU A 371 32.45 -8.61 -5.37
C LEU A 371 33.28 -7.72 -4.44
N ASN A 372 34.56 -7.55 -4.72
CA ASN A 372 35.46 -6.67 -3.95
C ASN A 372 35.04 -5.19 -4.11
N ALA A 373 34.69 -4.76 -5.32
CA ALA A 373 34.24 -3.41 -5.56
C ALA A 373 32.91 -3.09 -4.84
N LEU A 374 31.97 -4.04 -4.81
CA LEU A 374 30.69 -3.90 -4.09
C LEU A 374 30.91 -3.78 -2.58
N GLN A 375 31.84 -4.52 -1.97
CA GLN A 375 32.18 -4.42 -0.56
C GLN A 375 32.88 -3.11 -0.21
N ALA A 376 33.72 -2.58 -1.12
CA ALA A 376 34.46 -1.34 -0.90
C ALA A 376 33.60 -0.07 -1.07
N TYR A 377 32.46 -0.16 -1.73
CA TYR A 377 31.60 0.99 -2.01
C TYR A 377 30.84 1.44 -0.74
N SER A 378 30.64 2.75 -0.59
CA SER A 378 30.09 3.36 0.63
C SER A 378 28.57 3.22 0.82
N TRP A 379 27.83 2.89 -0.24
CA TRP A 379 26.39 2.68 -0.26
C TRP A 379 25.58 3.82 0.38
N PRO A 380 25.66 5.05 -0.12
CA PRO A 380 24.93 6.19 0.46
C PRO A 380 23.41 5.98 0.47
N GLY A 381 22.85 5.27 -0.51
CA GLY A 381 21.43 4.88 -0.55
C GLY A 381 21.13 3.51 0.06
N ASN A 382 22.11 2.91 0.75
CA ASN A 382 21.99 1.65 1.47
C ASN A 382 21.39 0.49 0.63
N VAL A 383 20.50 -0.30 1.22
CA VAL A 383 19.87 -1.47 0.57
C VAL A 383 19.00 -1.07 -0.62
N ARG A 384 18.38 0.13 -0.58
CA ARG A 384 17.57 0.63 -1.69
C ARG A 384 18.42 0.87 -2.94
N GLU A 385 19.58 1.48 -2.79
CA GLU A 385 20.54 1.69 -3.88
C GLU A 385 21.09 0.36 -4.39
N LEU A 386 21.56 -0.51 -3.48
CA LEU A 386 22.07 -1.85 -3.83
C LEU A 386 21.06 -2.63 -4.67
N LYS A 387 19.79 -2.65 -4.24
CA LYS A 387 18.73 -3.34 -4.96
C LYS A 387 18.53 -2.78 -6.37
N HIS A 388 18.45 -1.45 -6.51
CA HIS A 388 18.24 -0.81 -7.82
C HIS A 388 19.43 -1.06 -8.77
N LEU A 389 20.66 -0.91 -8.27
CA LEU A 389 21.84 -1.14 -9.10
C LEU A 389 21.98 -2.62 -9.51
N THR A 390 21.69 -3.55 -8.58
CA THR A 390 21.69 -4.98 -8.87
C THR A 390 20.61 -5.36 -9.90
N GLU A 391 19.37 -4.85 -9.74
CA GLU A 391 18.29 -5.08 -10.69
C GLU A 391 18.66 -4.57 -12.08
N ARG A 392 19.21 -3.36 -12.18
CA ARG A 392 19.68 -2.76 -13.43
C ARG A 392 20.79 -3.60 -14.07
N ALA A 393 21.82 -3.99 -13.29
CA ALA A 393 22.93 -4.77 -13.79
C ALA A 393 22.46 -6.10 -14.40
N VAL A 394 21.58 -6.84 -13.70
CA VAL A 394 21.02 -8.11 -14.20
C VAL A 394 20.21 -7.92 -15.48
N LEU A 395 19.39 -6.87 -15.56
CA LEU A 395 18.56 -6.62 -16.75
C LEU A 395 19.38 -6.23 -17.97
N LEU A 396 20.49 -5.52 -17.77
CA LEU A 396 21.34 -5.04 -18.88
C LEU A 396 22.44 -6.04 -19.29
N SER A 397 22.79 -7.00 -18.42
CA SER A 397 23.86 -7.96 -18.70
C SER A 397 23.57 -8.95 -19.84
N GLY A 398 22.29 -9.14 -20.19
CA GLY A 398 21.89 -10.13 -21.19
C GLY A 398 22.30 -11.58 -20.86
N GLY A 399 22.58 -11.89 -19.59
CA GLY A 399 23.04 -13.19 -19.11
C GLY A 399 24.56 -13.36 -19.04
N ALA A 400 25.33 -12.34 -19.39
CA ALA A 400 26.79 -12.34 -19.20
C ALA A 400 27.14 -12.19 -17.68
N PRO A 401 28.39 -12.61 -17.28
CA PRO A 401 28.86 -12.36 -15.92
C PRO A 401 28.84 -10.87 -15.57
N LEU A 402 28.28 -10.51 -14.43
CA LEU A 402 28.15 -9.14 -13.97
C LEU A 402 29.53 -8.56 -13.59
N GLY A 403 29.98 -7.53 -14.30
CA GLY A 403 31.21 -6.80 -14.07
C GLY A 403 30.99 -5.54 -13.21
N VAL A 404 32.06 -4.91 -12.73
CA VAL A 404 32.01 -3.67 -11.94
C VAL A 404 31.28 -2.55 -12.67
N ASN A 405 31.48 -2.45 -13.99
CA ASN A 405 30.88 -1.40 -14.83
C ASN A 405 29.35 -1.52 -14.92
N ASP A 406 28.80 -2.73 -14.79
CA ASP A 406 27.35 -2.97 -14.85
C ASP A 406 26.62 -2.34 -13.66
N PHE A 407 27.32 -2.21 -12.51
CA PHE A 407 26.76 -1.58 -11.31
C PHE A 407 26.89 -0.05 -11.33
N SER A 408 27.71 0.53 -12.22
CA SER A 408 27.93 1.99 -12.28
C SER A 408 28.17 2.59 -10.88
N LEU A 409 29.10 1.99 -10.13
CA LEU A 409 29.49 2.44 -8.79
C LEU A 409 30.23 3.79 -8.89
N GLY A 410 29.50 4.90 -8.85
CA GLY A 410 30.05 6.25 -8.96
C GLY A 410 28.92 7.28 -8.97
N ASP A 411 29.26 8.55 -8.74
CA ASP A 411 28.31 9.65 -8.67
C ASP A 411 27.33 9.60 -9.88
N PRO A 412 26.00 9.73 -9.67
CA PRO A 412 25.02 9.77 -10.78
C PRO A 412 25.32 10.84 -11.85
N LEU A 413 26.13 11.83 -11.50
CA LEU A 413 26.61 12.86 -12.43
C LEU A 413 27.73 12.38 -13.35
N THR A 414 28.48 11.33 -13.00
CA THR A 414 29.58 10.78 -13.80
C THR A 414 29.06 9.87 -14.94
N VAL A 415 27.88 9.27 -14.77
CA VAL A 415 27.27 8.37 -15.79
C VAL A 415 26.83 9.12 -17.04
N LEU A 416 26.46 10.39 -16.92
CA LEU A 416 26.17 11.25 -18.09
C LEU A 416 27.44 11.70 -18.84
N ALA A 417 28.59 11.70 -18.19
CA ALA A 417 29.88 12.04 -18.80
C ALA A 417 30.50 10.87 -19.59
N VAL A 418 30.23 9.61 -19.20
CA VAL A 418 30.83 8.40 -19.84
C VAL A 418 30.09 8.00 -21.13
N LEU A 419 28.84 8.43 -21.34
CA LEU A 419 28.09 8.16 -22.57
C LEU A 419 28.46 9.12 -23.72
N GLY A 420 29.39 10.06 -23.52
CA GLY A 420 29.77 11.08 -24.49
C GLY A 420 31.27 11.30 -24.71
N SER A 421 32.17 10.53 -24.10
CA SER A 421 33.62 10.77 -24.26
C SER A 421 34.36 9.57 -24.84
N ASP A 422 35.03 9.82 -25.97
CA ASP A 422 36.14 9.01 -26.51
C ASP A 422 37.27 8.85 -25.48
N PRO A 423 37.96 7.67 -25.41
CA PRO A 423 38.91 7.39 -24.34
C PRO A 423 40.26 8.02 -24.59
N LYS A 424 40.41 9.31 -24.39
CA LYS A 424 41.73 9.98 -24.28
C LYS A 424 41.55 11.39 -23.69
N THR A 425 41.53 11.51 -22.36
CA THR A 425 42.06 12.71 -21.66
C THR A 425 42.23 12.43 -20.16
N ASP A 426 43.41 12.78 -19.65
CA ASP A 426 43.84 12.64 -18.25
C ASP A 426 42.97 13.46 -17.26
N PRO A 427 42.68 12.94 -16.05
CA PRO A 427 41.92 13.68 -15.02
C PRO A 427 42.85 14.58 -14.22
N LYS A 428 42.82 15.88 -14.51
CA LYS A 428 43.25 16.92 -13.60
C LYS A 428 42.24 18.06 -13.71
N GLU A 429 41.35 18.17 -12.68
CA GLU A 429 40.84 19.44 -12.19
C GLU A 429 39.71 19.17 -11.15
N GLY A 430 39.69 19.98 -10.07
CA GLY A 430 38.86 19.80 -8.86
C GLY A 430 37.34 20.03 -9.05
N PRO A 431 36.54 20.17 -7.98
CA PRO A 431 35.09 20.12 -8.03
C PRO A 431 34.50 21.20 -8.94
N ILE A 432 33.87 20.76 -10.03
CA ILE A 432 33.18 21.64 -10.99
C ILE A 432 31.85 22.10 -10.38
N SER A 433 31.60 23.38 -10.30
CA SER A 433 30.31 23.91 -9.86
C SER A 433 29.23 23.63 -10.93
N LEU A 434 27.98 23.49 -10.51
CA LEU A 434 26.84 23.28 -11.42
C LEU A 434 26.75 24.37 -12.51
N GLY A 435 27.18 25.61 -12.18
CA GLY A 435 27.24 26.73 -13.12
C GLY A 435 28.32 26.54 -14.18
N ASP A 436 29.47 25.96 -13.81
CA ASP A 436 30.58 25.75 -14.74
C ASP A 436 30.26 24.58 -15.69
N ALA A 437 29.61 23.53 -15.19
CA ALA A 437 29.10 22.43 -16.02
C ALA A 437 28.04 22.91 -17.04
N GLU A 438 27.09 23.74 -16.60
CA GLU A 438 26.08 24.34 -17.49
C GLU A 438 26.73 25.21 -18.58
N LYS A 439 27.74 25.98 -18.22
CA LYS A 439 28.51 26.85 -19.15
C LYS A 439 29.23 25.99 -20.20
N THR A 440 29.94 24.96 -19.78
CA THR A 440 30.67 24.05 -20.67
C THR A 440 29.72 23.35 -21.66
N MET A 441 28.58 22.83 -21.21
CA MET A 441 27.59 22.18 -22.07
C MET A 441 27.00 23.15 -23.12
N ILE A 442 26.76 24.39 -22.76
CA ILE A 442 26.28 25.39 -23.71
C ILE A 442 27.37 25.75 -24.74
N GLN A 443 28.61 25.88 -24.30
CA GLN A 443 29.76 26.19 -25.19
C GLN A 443 30.00 25.04 -26.18
N GLU A 444 29.99 23.79 -25.73
CA GLU A 444 30.15 22.64 -26.59
C GLU A 444 29.01 22.48 -27.61
N ALA A 445 27.75 22.69 -27.17
CA ALA A 445 26.60 22.64 -28.08
C ALA A 445 26.67 23.75 -29.16
N LEU A 446 27.13 24.95 -28.81
CA LEU A 446 27.32 26.04 -29.77
C LEU A 446 28.50 25.78 -30.74
N LEU A 447 29.58 25.18 -30.28
CA LEU A 447 30.73 24.81 -31.06
C LEU A 447 30.38 23.76 -32.11
N VAL A 448 29.68 22.69 -31.69
CA VAL A 448 29.24 21.62 -32.59
C VAL A 448 28.19 22.10 -33.60
N CYS A 449 27.38 23.09 -33.24
CA CYS A 449 26.37 23.67 -34.14
C CYS A 449 26.87 24.93 -34.87
N GLU A 450 28.17 25.18 -34.93
CA GLU A 450 28.79 26.32 -35.64
C GLU A 450 28.14 27.66 -35.30
N GLY A 451 27.77 27.85 -34.02
CA GLY A 451 27.13 29.06 -33.52
C GLY A 451 25.62 29.15 -33.76
N ASN A 452 24.98 28.18 -34.35
CA ASN A 452 23.54 28.17 -34.62
C ASN A 452 22.74 27.96 -33.32
N ILE A 453 22.23 29.02 -32.71
CA ILE A 453 21.49 29.02 -31.45
C ILE A 453 20.22 28.15 -31.51
N SER A 454 19.55 28.09 -32.67
CA SER A 454 18.31 27.30 -32.80
C SER A 454 18.58 25.81 -32.78
N GLU A 455 19.68 25.37 -33.39
CA GLU A 455 20.12 23.98 -33.46
C GLU A 455 20.73 23.53 -32.14
N ALA A 456 21.55 24.36 -31.51
CA ALA A 456 22.10 24.15 -30.17
C ALA A 456 20.99 24.00 -29.11
N ALA A 457 19.95 24.82 -29.15
CA ALA A 457 18.80 24.72 -28.24
C ALA A 457 18.04 23.40 -28.43
N ARG A 458 17.84 22.95 -29.68
CA ARG A 458 17.19 21.67 -30.00
C ARG A 458 18.02 20.49 -29.47
N ARG A 459 19.33 20.54 -29.63
CA ARG A 459 20.26 19.51 -29.17
C ARG A 459 20.34 19.41 -27.64
N LEU A 460 20.21 20.55 -26.95
CA LEU A 460 20.16 20.62 -25.49
C LEU A 460 18.76 20.35 -24.90
N GLY A 461 17.73 20.13 -25.74
CA GLY A 461 16.37 19.86 -25.30
C GLY A 461 15.66 21.05 -24.63
N ILE A 462 16.12 22.29 -24.92
CA ILE A 462 15.57 23.55 -24.35
C ILE A 462 15.07 24.49 -25.46
N THR A 463 14.27 25.50 -25.06
CA THR A 463 13.81 26.49 -26.02
C THR A 463 14.93 27.50 -26.37
N ARG A 464 14.86 28.07 -27.59
CA ARG A 464 15.80 29.11 -28.04
C ARG A 464 15.88 30.31 -27.08
N MET A 465 14.75 30.69 -26.45
CA MET A 465 14.68 31.74 -25.45
C MET A 465 15.43 31.36 -24.17
N THR A 466 15.24 30.13 -23.70
CA THR A 466 15.94 29.60 -22.53
C THR A 466 17.45 29.54 -22.76
N LEU A 467 17.90 29.10 -23.95
CA LEU A 467 19.32 29.06 -24.28
C LEU A 467 19.93 30.47 -24.29
N ARG A 468 19.29 31.46 -24.91
CA ARG A 468 19.76 32.87 -24.89
C ARG A 468 19.88 33.43 -23.48
N TYR A 469 18.88 33.23 -22.63
CA TYR A 469 18.91 33.64 -21.23
C TYR A 469 20.10 33.00 -20.47
N ARG A 470 20.37 31.73 -20.68
CA ARG A 470 21.49 31.02 -20.04
C ARG A 470 22.84 31.48 -20.58
N MET A 471 22.94 31.74 -21.88
CA MET A 471 24.14 32.31 -22.49
C MET A 471 24.46 33.69 -21.89
N GLU A 472 23.46 34.56 -21.70
CA GLU A 472 23.61 35.86 -21.07
C GLU A 472 24.01 35.75 -19.60
N LYS A 473 23.38 34.85 -18.85
CA LYS A 473 23.70 34.52 -17.43
C LYS A 473 25.17 34.08 -17.27
N HIS A 474 25.68 33.25 -18.18
CA HIS A 474 27.06 32.73 -18.15
C HIS A 474 28.05 33.58 -18.96
N ARG A 475 27.65 34.75 -19.49
CA ARG A 475 28.46 35.65 -20.29
C ARG A 475 29.13 35.00 -21.51
N ILE A 476 28.44 34.04 -22.16
CA ILE A 476 28.90 33.36 -23.37
C ILE A 476 28.56 34.24 -24.58
N ARG A 477 29.57 34.75 -25.30
CA ARG A 477 29.43 35.48 -26.55
C ARG A 477 29.79 34.60 -27.72
N LEU A 478 29.02 34.69 -28.81
CA LEU A 478 29.42 34.12 -30.11
C LEU A 478 30.45 35.08 -30.70
N GLU A 479 31.67 34.59 -31.00
CA GLU A 479 32.55 35.31 -31.86
C GLU A 479 31.90 35.37 -33.24
N SER A 480 31.49 36.54 -33.67
CA SER A 480 31.06 36.78 -35.03
C SER A 480 32.28 36.51 -35.93
N ALA A 481 32.17 35.55 -36.82
CA ALA A 481 33.08 35.42 -37.93
C ALA A 481 32.94 36.73 -38.76
N GLU A 482 33.92 37.63 -38.62
CA GLU A 482 34.13 38.72 -39.57
C GLU A 482 34.97 38.15 -40.72
N ASP A 483 34.45 38.43 -41.92
CA ASP A 483 34.89 38.32 -43.30
C ASP A 483 34.62 36.98 -44.04
#